data_3e684c7fae5254d7d34efc81647019ff
#
_entry.id   3e684c7fae5254d7d34efc81647019ff
#
_cell.length_a   1.000
_cell.length_b   1.000
_cell.length_c   1.000
_cell.angle_alpha   90.00
_cell.angle_beta   90.00
_cell.angle_gamma   90.00
#
_symmetry.space_group_name_H-M   'P 1'
#
loop_
_entity.id
_entity.type
_entity.pdbx_description
1 polymer ?
#
loop_
_entity_poly.entity_id
_entity_poly.type
_entity_poly.pdbx_seq_one_letter_code
_entity_poly.pdbx_strand_id
1 'polypeptide(L)'
;LQVDIAGNLLSAFKGVMNKDADGAGMIWNTPFSQFIRGEITLGKTWIWGKNSGQSIATRLVAGAGHAYGNSHALPFEKHFYAGGASSLRGWQARTVGPGTSQRDTTFVIPNQAGDMRLEANIEYRFKMFWKVAGALFVDAGNIWTLKEDPSAENSGALFKWNTLGESIAANWGAGIRLDFDFLLLRLDLGLKVHDPAREQKWVGPDQWFRRDGFALH
;
A
#
# COMPACT_ATOMS: atom_id res chain seq x y z
N LEU A 1 9.42 0.43 -13.18
CA LEU A 1 10.20 -0.53 -12.40
C LEU A 1 11.22 0.23 -11.57
N GLN A 2 11.25 -0.03 -10.27
CA GLN A 2 12.25 0.46 -9.33
C GLN A 2 12.91 -0.74 -8.67
N VAL A 3 14.24 -0.72 -8.54
CA VAL A 3 15.01 -1.73 -7.80
C VAL A 3 16.01 -1.00 -6.91
N ASP A 4 15.96 -1.30 -5.62
CA ASP A 4 16.88 -0.76 -4.62
C ASP A 4 17.70 -1.92 -4.04
N ILE A 5 19.01 -1.80 -4.07
CA ILE A 5 19.95 -2.75 -3.46
C ILE A 5 20.92 -1.95 -2.59
N ALA A 6 21.06 -2.34 -1.34
CA ALA A 6 21.93 -1.64 -0.40
C ALA A 6 22.77 -2.60 0.45
N GLY A 7 23.92 -2.10 0.94
CA GLY A 7 24.76 -2.76 1.92
C GLY A 7 25.73 -3.82 1.37
N ASN A 8 25.64 -4.24 0.10
CA ASN A 8 26.48 -5.32 -0.45
C ASN A 8 27.96 -4.96 -0.48
N LEU A 9 28.29 -3.74 -0.88
CA LEU A 9 29.69 -3.28 -0.87
C LEU A 9 30.25 -3.25 0.55
N LEU A 10 29.46 -2.77 1.51
CA LEU A 10 29.86 -2.70 2.91
C LEU A 10 30.01 -4.07 3.54
N SER A 11 29.19 -5.04 3.13
CA SER A 11 29.26 -6.41 3.64
C SER A 11 30.59 -7.11 3.30
N ALA A 12 31.25 -6.72 2.21
CA ALA A 12 32.58 -7.22 1.85
C ALA A 12 33.65 -6.82 2.88
N PHE A 13 33.44 -5.75 3.61
CA PHE A 13 34.35 -5.26 4.65
C PHE A 13 33.90 -5.61 6.07
N LYS A 14 32.80 -6.37 6.24
CA LYS A 14 32.24 -6.75 7.56
C LYS A 14 33.26 -7.42 8.49
N GLY A 15 34.27 -8.11 7.93
CA GLY A 15 35.31 -8.80 8.70
C GLY A 15 36.24 -7.87 9.49
N VAL A 16 36.39 -6.60 9.04
CA VAL A 16 37.27 -5.58 9.65
C VAL A 16 36.49 -4.49 10.38
N MET A 17 35.15 -4.57 10.38
CA MET A 17 34.28 -3.61 11.06
C MET A 17 34.00 -3.99 12.51
N ASN A 18 33.74 -3.00 13.34
CA ASN A 18 33.17 -3.24 14.65
C ASN A 18 31.79 -3.93 14.49
N LYS A 19 31.46 -4.80 15.43
CA LYS A 19 30.19 -5.53 15.44
C LYS A 19 29.38 -5.14 16.66
N ASP A 20 28.04 -5.13 16.50
CA ASP A 20 27.12 -5.02 17.63
C ASP A 20 26.98 -6.36 18.37
N ALA A 21 26.06 -6.39 19.37
CA ALA A 21 25.78 -7.59 20.17
C ALA A 21 25.23 -8.76 19.33
N ASP A 22 24.56 -8.48 18.21
CA ASP A 22 23.97 -9.45 17.31
C ASP A 22 24.92 -9.84 16.16
N GLY A 23 26.15 -9.32 16.15
CA GLY A 23 27.17 -9.60 15.15
C GLY A 23 27.00 -8.82 13.85
N ALA A 24 26.14 -7.81 13.82
CA ALA A 24 25.99 -6.92 12.68
C ALA A 24 27.18 -5.94 12.59
N GLY A 25 27.74 -5.75 11.39
CA GLY A 25 28.78 -4.79 11.13
C GLY A 25 28.30 -3.36 11.29
N MET A 26 29.08 -2.52 11.96
CA MET A 26 28.73 -1.14 12.28
C MET A 26 29.62 -0.12 11.55
N ILE A 27 29.00 0.99 11.15
CA ILE A 27 29.67 2.20 10.70
C ILE A 27 29.32 3.33 11.67
N TRP A 28 30.33 3.95 12.31
CA TRP A 28 30.12 5.00 13.32
C TRP A 28 29.09 4.62 14.39
N ASN A 29 29.20 3.42 14.97
CA ASN A 29 28.28 2.88 15.98
C ASN A 29 26.83 2.61 15.52
N THR A 30 26.59 2.56 14.20
CA THR A 30 25.27 2.24 13.64
C THR A 30 25.37 1.04 12.71
N PRO A 31 24.56 -0.01 12.86
CA PRO A 31 24.56 -1.12 11.92
C PRO A 31 24.09 -0.66 10.53
N PHE A 32 24.82 -1.04 9.49
CA PHE A 32 24.42 -0.71 8.14
C PHE A 32 23.33 -1.67 7.63
N SER A 33 22.40 -1.14 6.85
CA SER A 33 21.31 -1.94 6.28
C SER A 33 21.73 -2.66 5.02
N GLN A 34 21.37 -3.96 4.94
CA GLN A 34 21.60 -4.80 3.77
C GLN A 34 20.28 -5.41 3.30
N PHE A 35 19.82 -5.01 2.12
CA PHE A 35 18.53 -5.42 1.58
C PHE A 35 18.48 -5.34 0.05
N ILE A 36 17.50 -6.02 -0.52
CA ILE A 36 17.02 -5.87 -1.89
C ILE A 36 15.53 -5.54 -1.85
N ARG A 37 15.10 -4.57 -2.64
CA ARG A 37 13.71 -4.17 -2.81
C ARG A 37 13.40 -3.93 -4.27
N GLY A 38 12.29 -4.47 -4.76
CA GLY A 38 11.81 -4.25 -6.11
C GLY A 38 10.35 -3.79 -6.09
N GLU A 39 10.00 -2.89 -7.00
CA GLU A 39 8.62 -2.46 -7.21
C GLU A 39 8.36 -2.23 -8.70
N ILE A 40 7.26 -2.77 -9.20
CA ILE A 40 6.77 -2.55 -10.55
C ILE A 40 5.40 -1.90 -10.49
N THR A 41 5.22 -0.83 -11.26
CA THR A 41 3.92 -0.20 -11.50
C THR A 41 3.61 -0.27 -12.99
N LEU A 42 2.48 -0.88 -13.32
CA LEU A 42 1.94 -0.95 -14.67
C LEU A 42 0.66 -0.12 -14.71
N GLY A 43 0.58 0.80 -15.65
CA GLY A 43 -0.59 1.64 -15.84
C GLY A 43 -0.97 1.75 -17.30
N LYS A 44 -2.28 1.74 -17.57
CA LYS A 44 -2.82 1.96 -18.91
C LYS A 44 -4.10 2.75 -18.83
N THR A 45 -4.26 3.69 -19.77
CA THR A 45 -5.50 4.46 -19.92
C THR A 45 -6.02 4.28 -21.35
N TRP A 46 -7.29 3.92 -21.46
CA TRP A 46 -8.01 3.88 -22.70
C TRP A 46 -8.97 5.07 -22.72
N ILE A 47 -8.96 5.82 -23.82
CA ILE A 47 -9.75 7.04 -23.99
C ILE A 47 -10.66 6.84 -25.19
N TRP A 48 -11.94 7.19 -25.06
CA TRP A 48 -12.94 7.11 -26.12
C TRP A 48 -14.05 8.15 -25.93
N GLY A 49 -15.03 8.11 -26.82
CA GLY A 49 -16.17 8.99 -26.78
C GLY A 49 -15.94 10.29 -27.54
N LYS A 50 -17.01 11.05 -27.71
CA LYS A 50 -16.98 12.34 -28.39
C LYS A 50 -16.13 13.33 -27.61
N ASN A 51 -15.13 13.93 -28.24
CA ASN A 51 -14.17 14.84 -27.63
C ASN A 51 -13.38 14.21 -26.45
N SER A 52 -13.05 12.91 -26.54
CA SER A 52 -12.31 12.20 -25.47
C SER A 52 -12.96 12.33 -24.08
N GLY A 53 -14.29 12.38 -24.05
CA GLY A 53 -15.07 12.65 -22.82
C GLY A 53 -15.15 11.47 -21.85
N GLN A 54 -14.63 10.30 -22.22
CA GLN A 54 -14.68 9.09 -21.41
C GLN A 54 -13.31 8.39 -21.40
N SER A 55 -12.94 7.81 -20.27
CA SER A 55 -11.73 6.99 -20.19
C SER A 55 -11.82 5.95 -19.08
N ILE A 56 -11.11 4.82 -19.25
CA ILE A 56 -10.80 3.87 -18.16
C ILE A 56 -9.31 3.92 -17.94
N ALA A 57 -8.92 4.19 -16.70
CA ALA A 57 -7.55 4.09 -16.24
C ALA A 57 -7.40 2.86 -15.35
N THR A 58 -6.37 2.07 -15.59
CA THR A 58 -5.99 0.92 -14.75
C THR A 58 -4.59 1.10 -14.23
N ARG A 59 -4.35 0.62 -13.02
CA ARG A 59 -3.04 0.57 -12.41
C ARG A 59 -2.88 -0.73 -11.63
N LEU A 60 -1.73 -1.39 -11.82
CA LEU A 60 -1.28 -2.54 -11.04
C LEU A 60 0.05 -2.18 -10.39
N VAL A 61 0.18 -2.45 -9.11
CA VAL A 61 1.42 -2.28 -8.35
C VAL A 61 1.77 -3.59 -7.69
N ALA A 62 3.00 -4.05 -7.88
CA ALA A 62 3.54 -5.20 -7.17
C ALA A 62 4.95 -4.86 -6.69
N GLY A 63 5.22 -5.11 -5.43
CA GLY A 63 6.52 -4.87 -4.84
C GLY A 63 6.85 -5.89 -3.75
N ALA A 64 8.13 -6.19 -3.61
CA ALA A 64 8.64 -7.02 -2.53
C ALA A 64 10.04 -6.55 -2.12
N GLY A 65 10.34 -6.68 -0.83
CA GLY A 65 11.64 -6.36 -0.27
C GLY A 65 12.09 -7.45 0.70
N HIS A 66 13.39 -7.70 0.75
CA HIS A 66 13.97 -8.70 1.62
C HIS A 66 15.27 -8.19 2.24
N ALA A 67 15.32 -8.19 3.56
CA ALA A 67 16.53 -7.90 4.31
C ALA A 67 17.33 -9.18 4.52
N TYR A 68 18.64 -9.08 4.35
CA TYR A 68 19.56 -10.24 4.49
C TYR A 68 20.91 -9.80 5.05
N GLY A 69 21.76 -10.79 5.36
CA GLY A 69 23.15 -10.58 5.73
C GLY A 69 23.36 -9.78 7.01
N ASN A 70 23.47 -8.45 6.91
CA ASN A 70 23.68 -7.55 8.04
C ASN A 70 22.38 -7.02 8.66
N SER A 71 21.24 -7.27 8.03
CA SER A 71 19.94 -6.74 8.48
C SER A 71 18.91 -7.85 8.66
N HIS A 72 18.13 -7.77 9.73
CA HIS A 72 17.01 -8.70 10.00
C HIS A 72 15.69 -8.19 9.42
N ALA A 73 15.52 -6.88 9.28
CA ALA A 73 14.34 -6.22 8.74
C ALA A 73 14.71 -5.14 7.73
N LEU A 74 13.76 -4.77 6.87
CA LEU A 74 13.91 -3.60 6.00
C LEU A 74 14.00 -2.31 6.82
N PRO A 75 14.75 -1.31 6.36
CA PRO A 75 14.66 0.03 6.94
C PRO A 75 13.23 0.57 6.85
N PHE A 76 12.81 1.33 7.86
CA PHE A 76 11.47 1.89 7.96
C PHE A 76 11.01 2.60 6.66
N GLU A 77 11.88 3.37 6.04
CA GLU A 77 11.61 4.13 4.81
C GLU A 77 11.46 3.25 3.57
N LYS A 78 11.89 1.98 3.65
CA LYS A 78 11.89 1.02 2.54
C LYS A 78 10.76 0.00 2.62
N HIS A 79 10.00 -0.01 3.71
CA HIS A 79 8.77 -0.79 3.80
C HIS A 79 7.71 -0.31 2.82
N PHE A 80 6.77 -1.19 2.54
CA PHE A 80 5.59 -0.86 1.74
C PHE A 80 4.43 -0.45 2.66
N TYR A 81 3.62 0.46 2.17
CA TYR A 81 2.43 0.97 2.84
C TYR A 81 1.26 0.94 1.87
N ALA A 82 0.03 0.78 2.37
CA ALA A 82 -1.18 0.83 1.57
C ALA A 82 -2.28 1.69 2.25
N GLY A 83 -3.22 2.17 1.42
CA GLY A 83 -4.27 3.11 1.80
C GLY A 83 -3.98 4.55 1.39
N GLY A 84 -5.04 5.35 1.31
CA GLY A 84 -5.00 6.76 0.92
C GLY A 84 -5.36 7.04 -0.52
N ALA A 85 -5.43 8.33 -0.86
CA ALA A 85 -5.93 8.85 -2.14
C ALA A 85 -5.28 8.27 -3.41
N SER A 86 -4.05 7.81 -3.33
CA SER A 86 -3.29 7.26 -4.46
C SER A 86 -3.09 5.74 -4.37
N SER A 87 -3.78 5.06 -3.45
CA SER A 87 -3.69 3.63 -3.19
C SER A 87 -5.09 3.02 -3.10
N LEU A 88 -5.53 2.58 -1.92
CA LEU A 88 -6.88 2.11 -1.64
C LEU A 88 -7.69 3.25 -1.01
N ARG A 89 -8.56 3.86 -1.79
CA ARG A 89 -9.31 5.08 -1.42
C ARG A 89 -10.40 4.87 -0.38
N GLY A 90 -10.70 3.64 0.01
CA GLY A 90 -11.58 3.34 1.16
C GLY A 90 -10.90 3.48 2.52
N TRP A 91 -9.60 3.75 2.59
CA TRP A 91 -8.81 3.86 3.81
C TRP A 91 -7.99 5.14 3.86
N GLN A 92 -7.70 5.58 5.08
CA GLN A 92 -6.70 6.61 5.32
C GLN A 92 -5.29 6.12 4.92
N ALA A 93 -4.37 7.06 4.72
CA ALA A 93 -3.00 6.71 4.36
C ALA A 93 -2.34 5.81 5.41
N ARG A 94 -1.67 4.75 4.97
CA ARG A 94 -0.92 3.81 5.80
C ARG A 94 -1.75 3.06 6.84
N THR A 95 -3.04 2.79 6.54
CA THR A 95 -3.94 2.10 7.48
C THR A 95 -4.40 0.73 7.01
N VAL A 96 -3.89 0.23 5.89
CA VAL A 96 -4.23 -1.09 5.35
C VAL A 96 -3.11 -2.08 5.65
N GLY A 97 -3.49 -3.29 6.11
CA GLY A 97 -2.58 -4.40 6.36
C GLY A 97 -1.76 -4.27 7.65
N PRO A 98 -0.70 -5.05 7.81
CA PRO A 98 -0.32 -6.15 6.92
C PRO A 98 -1.27 -7.35 7.04
N GLY A 99 -1.61 -7.93 5.90
CA GLY A 99 -2.50 -9.10 5.81
C GLY A 99 -3.86 -8.88 6.48
N THR A 100 -4.22 -9.77 7.39
CA THR A 100 -5.46 -9.69 8.21
C THR A 100 -5.22 -9.14 9.60
N SER A 101 -4.02 -8.62 9.89
CA SER A 101 -3.69 -8.09 11.22
C SER A 101 -4.58 -6.91 11.58
N GLN A 102 -4.92 -6.79 12.85
CA GLN A 102 -5.68 -5.66 13.36
C GLN A 102 -4.84 -4.39 13.29
N ARG A 103 -5.52 -3.24 13.21
CA ARG A 103 -4.82 -1.95 13.19
C ARG A 103 -4.16 -1.70 14.55
N ASP A 104 -2.90 -1.31 14.48
CA ASP A 104 -2.24 -0.75 15.65
C ASP A 104 -2.82 0.64 15.94
N THR A 105 -3.49 0.77 17.09
CA THR A 105 -4.09 2.02 17.58
C THR A 105 -3.18 2.74 18.57
N THR A 106 -2.01 2.21 18.86
CA THR A 106 -1.07 2.76 19.84
C THR A 106 -0.45 4.07 19.35
N PHE A 107 -0.29 4.22 18.05
CA PHE A 107 0.29 5.42 17.44
C PHE A 107 -0.78 6.38 16.92
N VAL A 108 -0.56 7.67 17.16
CA VAL A 108 -1.40 8.75 16.62
C VAL A 108 -1.37 8.78 15.08
N ILE A 109 -0.23 8.44 14.49
CA ILE A 109 -0.06 8.32 13.03
C ILE A 109 -0.03 6.84 12.69
N PRO A 110 -1.01 6.33 11.92
CA PRO A 110 -1.02 4.93 11.50
C PRO A 110 0.25 4.58 10.71
N ASN A 111 0.89 3.49 11.10
CA ASN A 111 2.16 3.06 10.55
C ASN A 111 2.18 1.57 10.26
N GLN A 112 1.19 1.10 9.52
CA GLN A 112 1.14 -0.29 9.11
C GLN A 112 2.06 -0.51 7.91
N ALA A 113 3.11 -1.30 8.12
CA ALA A 113 4.20 -1.54 7.20
C ALA A 113 4.27 -3.02 6.80
N GLY A 114 4.72 -3.30 5.58
CA GLY A 114 4.92 -4.65 5.08
C GLY A 114 6.16 -4.77 4.19
N ASP A 115 6.59 -6.00 3.97
CA ASP A 115 7.71 -6.34 3.08
C ASP A 115 7.26 -6.57 1.64
N MET A 116 5.96 -6.79 1.42
CA MET A 116 5.35 -7.03 0.13
C MET A 116 4.09 -6.19 -0.03
N ARG A 117 3.81 -5.76 -1.27
CA ARG A 117 2.62 -4.99 -1.66
C ARG A 117 2.06 -5.50 -2.96
N LEU A 118 0.73 -5.66 -3.03
CA LEU A 118 -0.01 -5.87 -4.27
C LEU A 118 -1.21 -4.93 -4.28
N GLU A 119 -1.39 -4.19 -5.37
CA GLU A 119 -2.53 -3.30 -5.57
C GLU A 119 -3.02 -3.34 -7.02
N ALA A 120 -4.33 -3.23 -7.17
CA ALA A 120 -5.02 -3.05 -8.45
C ALA A 120 -6.04 -1.93 -8.31
N ASN A 121 -6.05 -1.00 -9.25
CA ASN A 121 -6.99 0.11 -9.29
C ASN A 121 -7.59 0.19 -10.69
N ILE A 122 -8.90 0.40 -10.76
CA ILE A 122 -9.63 0.65 -12.00
C ILE A 122 -10.49 1.89 -11.78
N GLU A 123 -10.40 2.85 -12.69
CA GLU A 123 -11.16 4.09 -12.60
C GLU A 123 -11.78 4.43 -13.95
N TYR A 124 -13.10 4.52 -14.00
CA TYR A 124 -13.86 5.04 -15.12
C TYR A 124 -14.10 6.52 -14.91
N ARG A 125 -13.67 7.35 -15.87
CA ARG A 125 -13.82 8.80 -15.87
C ARG A 125 -14.76 9.21 -16.99
N PHE A 126 -15.65 10.17 -16.71
CA PHE A 126 -16.59 10.71 -17.67
C PHE A 126 -16.78 12.21 -17.47
N LYS A 127 -16.81 12.95 -18.59
CA LYS A 127 -17.08 14.38 -18.57
C LYS A 127 -18.54 14.61 -18.24
N MET A 128 -18.83 15.51 -17.32
CA MET A 128 -20.19 15.90 -16.94
C MET A 128 -20.60 17.18 -17.65
N PHE A 129 -20.15 18.30 -17.16
CA PHE A 129 -20.43 19.61 -17.74
C PHE A 129 -19.28 20.56 -17.45
N TRP A 130 -19.09 21.58 -18.29
CA TRP A 130 -18.05 22.59 -18.16
C TRP A 130 -16.68 21.96 -17.90
N LYS A 131 -16.05 22.25 -16.77
CA LYS A 131 -14.77 21.72 -16.30
C LYS A 131 -14.91 20.59 -15.24
N VAL A 132 -16.13 20.06 -15.08
CA VAL A 132 -16.45 19.01 -14.13
C VAL A 132 -16.43 17.65 -14.80
N ALA A 133 -15.69 16.72 -14.21
CA ALA A 133 -15.71 15.30 -14.58
C ALA A 133 -16.05 14.43 -13.36
N GLY A 134 -16.82 13.38 -13.61
CA GLY A 134 -17.10 12.34 -12.66
C GLY A 134 -16.11 11.18 -12.79
N ALA A 135 -15.91 10.45 -11.70
CA ALA A 135 -15.17 9.20 -11.68
C ALA A 135 -15.89 8.15 -10.85
N LEU A 136 -15.87 6.91 -11.32
CA LEU A 136 -16.23 5.71 -10.55
C LEU A 136 -15.00 4.82 -10.47
N PHE A 137 -14.74 4.25 -9.30
CA PHE A 137 -13.52 3.47 -9.13
C PHE A 137 -13.70 2.24 -8.25
N VAL A 138 -12.82 1.28 -8.47
CA VAL A 138 -12.65 0.10 -7.63
C VAL A 138 -11.16 -0.05 -7.37
N ASP A 139 -10.80 -0.22 -6.10
CA ASP A 139 -9.44 -0.48 -5.67
C ASP A 139 -9.41 -1.78 -4.87
N ALA A 140 -8.37 -2.58 -5.05
CA ALA A 140 -8.13 -3.81 -4.30
C ALA A 140 -6.62 -3.97 -4.06
N GLY A 141 -6.25 -4.49 -2.90
CA GLY A 141 -4.85 -4.75 -2.57
C GLY A 141 -4.60 -4.89 -1.08
N ASN A 142 -3.35 -5.11 -0.74
CA ASN A 142 -2.86 -5.13 0.65
C ASN A 142 -1.33 -5.10 0.66
N ILE A 143 -0.78 -5.05 1.87
CA ILE A 143 0.62 -5.32 2.18
C ILE A 143 0.72 -6.57 3.06
N TRP A 144 1.88 -7.21 3.08
CA TRP A 144 2.16 -8.40 3.90
C TRP A 144 3.60 -8.38 4.38
N THR A 145 3.86 -9.12 5.45
CA THR A 145 5.22 -9.49 5.83
C THR A 145 5.65 -10.77 5.10
N LEU A 146 6.93 -10.90 4.80
CA LEU A 146 7.51 -12.11 4.20
C LEU A 146 8.17 -13.03 5.23
N LYS A 147 8.38 -12.54 6.46
CA LYS A 147 8.92 -13.31 7.58
C LYS A 147 7.90 -13.32 8.72
N GLU A 148 7.82 -14.43 9.43
CA GLU A 148 7.10 -14.47 10.71
C GLU A 148 7.90 -13.66 11.73
N ASP A 149 7.18 -12.77 12.43
CA ASP A 149 7.71 -12.11 13.62
C ASP A 149 7.27 -12.92 14.85
N PRO A 150 8.20 -13.58 15.56
CA PRO A 150 7.87 -14.39 16.73
C PRO A 150 7.24 -13.58 17.87
N SER A 151 7.45 -12.26 17.90
CA SER A 151 6.89 -11.34 18.89
C SER A 151 5.54 -10.76 18.48
N ALA A 152 5.13 -10.94 17.20
CA ALA A 152 3.87 -10.40 16.73
C ALA A 152 2.72 -11.30 17.17
N GLU A 153 1.82 -10.78 17.97
CA GLU A 153 0.51 -11.39 18.30
C GLU A 153 -0.37 -11.60 17.04
N ASN A 154 0.11 -11.21 15.87
CA ASN A 154 -0.62 -11.17 14.61
C ASN A 154 -0.15 -12.22 13.61
N SER A 155 -0.64 -13.45 13.77
CA SER A 155 -0.43 -14.54 12.80
C SER A 155 -0.96 -14.26 11.38
N GLY A 156 -1.76 -13.20 11.19
CA GLY A 156 -2.40 -12.84 9.93
C GLY A 156 -1.59 -11.91 9.01
N ALA A 157 -0.42 -11.43 9.43
CA ALA A 157 0.39 -10.50 8.64
C ALA A 157 1.19 -11.17 7.52
N LEU A 158 1.54 -12.46 7.70
CA LEU A 158 2.37 -13.22 6.77
C LEU A 158 1.66 -13.49 5.44
N PHE A 159 2.36 -13.28 4.34
CA PHE A 159 1.86 -13.62 3.01
C PHE A 159 1.68 -15.12 2.84
N LYS A 160 0.48 -15.54 2.47
CA LYS A 160 0.15 -16.94 2.15
C LYS A 160 -0.77 -16.98 0.92
N TRP A 161 -0.42 -17.75 -0.08
CA TRP A 161 -1.22 -17.86 -1.31
C TRP A 161 -2.64 -18.40 -1.07
N ASN A 162 -2.81 -19.33 -0.14
CA ASN A 162 -4.09 -19.95 0.19
C ASN A 162 -5.08 -19.01 0.90
N THR A 163 -4.59 -17.96 1.56
CA THR A 163 -5.41 -16.97 2.28
C THR A 163 -5.42 -15.60 1.58
N LEU A 164 -4.88 -15.51 0.35
CA LEU A 164 -4.79 -14.25 -0.38
C LEU A 164 -6.15 -13.57 -0.52
N GLY A 165 -7.18 -14.30 -0.92
CA GLY A 165 -8.54 -13.75 -1.10
C GLY A 165 -9.15 -13.19 0.19
N GLU A 166 -8.82 -13.77 1.34
CA GLU A 166 -9.28 -13.31 2.64
C GLU A 166 -8.51 -12.10 3.18
N SER A 167 -7.30 -11.89 2.69
CA SER A 167 -6.42 -10.81 3.12
C SER A 167 -6.44 -9.59 2.21
N ILE A 168 -7.06 -9.65 1.03
CA ILE A 168 -7.17 -8.50 0.12
C ILE A 168 -8.22 -7.53 0.66
N ALA A 169 -7.84 -6.27 0.88
CA ALA A 169 -8.74 -5.16 1.12
C ALA A 169 -9.34 -4.69 -0.22
N ALA A 170 -10.64 -4.41 -0.25
CA ALA A 170 -11.32 -3.93 -1.44
C ALA A 170 -12.29 -2.80 -1.13
N ASN A 171 -12.34 -1.79 -2.00
CA ASN A 171 -13.28 -0.68 -1.95
C ASN A 171 -13.78 -0.33 -3.34
N TRP A 172 -14.92 0.33 -3.38
CA TRP A 172 -15.39 1.08 -4.55
C TRP A 172 -15.69 2.51 -4.15
N GLY A 173 -15.91 3.37 -5.11
CA GLY A 173 -16.25 4.74 -4.79
C GLY A 173 -16.54 5.59 -6.00
N ALA A 174 -16.90 6.83 -5.69
CA ALA A 174 -17.14 7.86 -6.68
C ALA A 174 -16.33 9.11 -6.35
N GLY A 175 -16.01 9.88 -7.37
CA GLY A 175 -15.27 11.12 -7.19
C GLY A 175 -15.64 12.17 -8.20
N ILE A 176 -15.33 13.41 -7.86
CA ILE A 176 -15.49 14.59 -8.69
C ILE A 176 -14.11 15.18 -8.98
N ARG A 177 -13.93 15.62 -10.20
CA ARG A 177 -12.72 16.30 -10.71
C ARG A 177 -13.11 17.67 -11.24
N LEU A 178 -12.44 18.71 -10.78
CA LEU A 178 -12.55 20.08 -11.29
C LEU A 178 -11.22 20.44 -11.94
N ASP A 179 -11.22 20.54 -13.27
CA ASP A 179 -10.04 20.84 -14.06
C ASP A 179 -10.04 22.30 -14.53
N PHE A 180 -9.16 23.10 -13.93
CA PHE A 180 -9.01 24.53 -14.24
C PHE A 180 -7.75 24.84 -15.09
N ASP A 181 -7.24 23.89 -15.85
CA ASP A 181 -6.05 23.94 -16.67
C ASP A 181 -4.73 24.12 -15.86
N PHE A 182 -4.71 24.99 -14.86
CA PHE A 182 -3.56 25.23 -13.96
C PHE A 182 -3.70 24.49 -12.62
N LEU A 183 -4.89 24.00 -12.27
CA LEU A 183 -5.21 23.36 -11.00
C LEU A 183 -6.25 22.27 -11.22
N LEU A 184 -5.95 21.04 -10.79
CA LEU A 184 -6.90 19.93 -10.72
C LEU A 184 -7.29 19.67 -9.26
N LEU A 185 -8.54 19.97 -8.92
CA LEU A 185 -9.13 19.58 -7.64
C LEU A 185 -9.80 18.22 -7.78
N ARG A 186 -9.55 17.35 -6.83
CA ARG A 186 -10.10 16.00 -6.76
C ARG A 186 -10.74 15.76 -5.41
N LEU A 187 -11.97 15.27 -5.43
CA LEU A 187 -12.67 14.81 -4.24
C LEU A 187 -13.15 13.38 -4.48
N ASP A 188 -12.68 12.44 -3.70
CA ASP A 188 -13.03 11.02 -3.78
C ASP A 188 -13.67 10.52 -2.50
N LEU A 189 -14.82 9.85 -2.62
CA LEU A 189 -15.47 9.10 -1.55
C LEU A 189 -15.26 7.61 -1.82
N GLY A 190 -14.45 6.95 -1.00
CA GLY A 190 -14.21 5.52 -1.05
C GLY A 190 -15.02 4.78 0.02
N LEU A 191 -15.76 3.75 -0.38
CA LEU A 191 -16.59 2.90 0.46
C LEU A 191 -15.97 1.52 0.54
N LYS A 192 -15.72 1.03 1.74
CA LYS A 192 -15.14 -0.30 1.96
C LYS A 192 -16.15 -1.39 1.57
N VAL A 193 -15.65 -2.45 0.93
CA VAL A 193 -16.41 -3.66 0.58
C VAL A 193 -15.88 -4.85 1.35
N HIS A 194 -14.57 -4.99 1.40
CA HIS A 194 -13.90 -6.05 2.14
C HIS A 194 -12.73 -5.47 2.94
N ASP A 195 -12.82 -5.55 4.26
CA ASP A 195 -11.79 -5.07 5.19
C ASP A 195 -11.22 -6.27 5.97
N PRO A 196 -10.01 -6.76 5.60
CA PRO A 196 -9.44 -7.97 6.18
C PRO A 196 -9.08 -7.85 7.67
N ALA A 197 -8.96 -6.61 8.19
CA ALA A 197 -8.66 -6.35 9.59
C ALA A 197 -9.89 -6.44 10.52
N ARG A 198 -11.09 -6.63 9.97
CA ARG A 198 -12.33 -6.76 10.74
C ARG A 198 -12.66 -8.21 11.00
N GLU A 199 -13.34 -8.50 12.12
CA GLU A 199 -13.93 -9.81 12.37
C GLU A 199 -14.96 -10.17 11.28
N GLN A 200 -15.89 -9.25 10.99
CA GLN A 200 -16.76 -9.35 9.83
C GLN A 200 -16.10 -8.64 8.65
N LYS A 201 -15.38 -9.39 7.83
CA LYS A 201 -14.58 -8.86 6.72
C LYS A 201 -15.40 -8.14 5.65
N TRP A 202 -16.62 -8.61 5.38
CA TRP A 202 -17.51 -7.99 4.39
C TRP A 202 -18.28 -6.82 4.99
N VAL A 203 -18.17 -5.66 4.36
CA VAL A 203 -18.80 -4.40 4.80
C VAL A 203 -20.02 -4.13 3.95
N GLY A 204 -21.21 -4.27 4.54
CA GLY A 204 -22.49 -4.05 3.86
C GLY A 204 -22.86 -2.57 3.74
N PRO A 205 -23.89 -2.25 2.92
CA PRO A 205 -24.36 -0.86 2.73
C PRO A 205 -24.81 -0.16 4.01
N ASP A 206 -25.27 -0.90 5.00
CA ASP A 206 -25.68 -0.43 6.32
C ASP A 206 -24.52 0.09 7.17
N GLN A 207 -23.28 -0.30 6.82
CA GLN A 207 -22.05 0.08 7.52
C GLN A 207 -21.23 1.16 6.79
N TRP A 208 -21.52 1.45 5.51
CA TRP A 208 -20.72 2.36 4.71
C TRP A 208 -20.60 3.76 5.30
N PHE A 209 -21.67 4.32 5.84
CA PHE A 209 -21.67 5.67 6.43
C PHE A 209 -21.48 5.67 7.95
N ARG A 210 -21.09 4.54 8.53
CA ARG A 210 -20.64 4.47 9.92
C ARG A 210 -19.14 4.79 10.01
N ARG A 211 -18.68 5.05 11.22
CA ARG A 211 -17.26 5.26 11.52
C ARG A 211 -16.46 4.07 10.95
N ASP A 212 -15.40 4.35 10.19
CA ASP A 212 -14.53 3.37 9.51
C ASP A 212 -15.15 2.61 8.32
N GLY A 213 -16.34 2.94 7.84
CA GLY A 213 -16.94 2.36 6.63
C GLY A 213 -16.50 3.05 5.33
N PHE A 214 -16.02 4.29 5.42
CA PHE A 214 -15.63 5.13 4.29
C PHE A 214 -14.38 5.98 4.57
N ALA A 215 -13.81 6.50 3.50
CA ALA A 215 -12.82 7.57 3.57
C ALA A 215 -13.10 8.62 2.50
N LEU A 216 -12.80 9.87 2.83
CA LEU A 216 -12.89 11.03 1.95
C LEU A 216 -11.48 11.58 1.71
N HIS A 217 -11.17 11.84 0.45
CA HIS A 217 -9.86 12.35 0.00
C HIS A 217 -10.00 13.55 -0.92
#